data_dbf9d9b4f322a2a63a5530dfafd918a3
#
_entry.id   dbf9d9b4f322a2a63a5530dfafd918a3
#
_cell.length_a   1.000
_cell.length_b   1.000
_cell.length_c   1.000
_cell.angle_alpha   90.00
_cell.angle_beta   90.00
_cell.angle_gamma   90.00
#
_symmetry.space_group_name_H-M   'P 1'
#
loop_
_entity.id
_entity.type
_entity.pdbx_description
1 polymer ?
#
loop_
_entity_poly.entity_id
_entity_poly.type
_entity_poly.pdbx_seq_one_letter_code
_entity_poly.pdbx_strand_id
1 'polypeptide(L)'
;MAAPNVEVNGTQIDTDAVIIDDKTYVPLRGVFEAAGAEVSWNEEKQTAGINISNSLSDDELIPSVIETVSPSVVGIIGRGKTESYYGSQEGIMSGSGVIIKTGGEILTNAHVVKNMNTILVVMNDGKGYEAQLKYIDEDTDLAVVKIKKIGLPVVKFANNEDIVVGKQVIAIGTPITFSLRNSATVGHISGLNRSVGEPYRLVQTDTAITHGNSGGALINMNGELVGITSSGYSGTNTNFAVPVDTVKYVLNQFELYGKVRHISFGAEFQEDWLAELGVPSEAGLTIKGLEKSSPLAKASFKNGDVLVSVDDVAINSIVELNELMKNYLPGDTVKVGVKTNGEIKYADIVLDEKAKTE
;
A
#
# COMPACT_ATOMS: atom_id res chain seq x y z
N MET A 1 -13.70 42.93 44.93
CA MET A 1 -12.85 42.95 43.73
C MET A 1 -13.71 42.53 42.54
N ALA A 2 -13.58 43.16 41.40
CA ALA A 2 -14.29 42.67 40.20
C ALA A 2 -13.78 41.27 39.83
N ALA A 3 -14.66 40.40 39.34
CA ALA A 3 -14.26 39.09 38.84
C ALA A 3 -13.24 39.28 37.68
N PRO A 4 -12.19 38.44 37.60
CA PRO A 4 -11.24 38.53 36.51
C PRO A 4 -11.90 38.17 35.17
N ASN A 5 -11.55 38.91 34.12
CA ASN A 5 -11.95 38.56 32.76
C ASN A 5 -11.11 37.41 32.26
N VAL A 6 -11.76 36.46 31.55
CA VAL A 6 -11.10 35.33 30.92
C VAL A 6 -11.27 35.44 29.42
N GLU A 7 -10.17 35.30 28.69
CA GLU A 7 -10.15 35.25 27.22
C GLU A 7 -9.62 33.93 26.73
N VAL A 8 -10.26 33.37 25.71
CA VAL A 8 -9.83 32.15 25.00
C VAL A 8 -9.68 32.52 23.53
N ASN A 9 -8.50 32.32 22.96
CA ASN A 9 -8.16 32.64 21.57
C ASN A 9 -8.52 34.12 21.19
N GLY A 10 -8.31 35.08 22.15
CA GLY A 10 -8.60 36.50 21.96
C GLY A 10 -10.08 36.85 22.09
N THR A 11 -10.95 35.93 22.43
CA THR A 11 -12.38 36.16 22.66
C THR A 11 -12.68 36.07 24.15
N GLN A 12 -13.28 37.16 24.70
CA GLN A 12 -13.73 37.17 26.09
C GLN A 12 -14.87 36.17 26.28
N ILE A 13 -14.76 35.27 27.29
CA ILE A 13 -15.79 34.31 27.65
C ILE A 13 -16.48 34.70 28.96
N ASP A 14 -17.78 34.43 29.04
CA ASP A 14 -18.56 34.60 30.27
C ASP A 14 -18.38 33.33 31.13
N THR A 15 -17.56 33.46 32.19
CA THR A 15 -17.28 32.35 33.10
C THR A 15 -16.98 32.90 34.51
N ASP A 16 -17.39 32.14 35.53
CA ASP A 16 -17.23 32.47 36.95
C ASP A 16 -15.78 32.29 37.42
N ALA A 17 -14.88 33.15 36.99
CA ALA A 17 -13.50 33.17 37.45
C ALA A 17 -13.38 33.78 38.84
N VAL A 18 -12.58 33.18 39.73
CA VAL A 18 -12.35 33.68 41.10
C VAL A 18 -10.85 33.72 41.41
N ILE A 19 -10.45 34.64 42.27
CA ILE A 19 -9.08 34.70 42.79
C ILE A 19 -9.11 34.26 44.26
N ILE A 20 -8.34 33.24 44.58
CA ILE A 20 -8.18 32.68 45.92
C ILE A 20 -6.67 32.55 46.17
N ASP A 21 -6.15 33.13 47.25
CA ASP A 21 -4.72 33.07 47.62
C ASP A 21 -3.77 33.46 46.47
N ASP A 22 -4.05 34.55 45.80
CA ASP A 22 -3.32 35.07 44.61
C ASP A 22 -3.28 34.12 43.41
N LYS A 23 -4.14 33.12 43.37
CA LYS A 23 -4.32 32.19 42.23
C LYS A 23 -5.69 32.39 41.60
N THR A 24 -5.70 32.47 40.28
CA THR A 24 -6.94 32.55 39.51
C THR A 24 -7.48 31.12 39.25
N TYR A 25 -8.69 30.88 39.68
CA TYR A 25 -9.45 29.63 39.38
C TYR A 25 -10.52 29.95 38.34
N VAL A 26 -10.62 29.09 37.34
CA VAL A 26 -11.63 29.21 36.27
C VAL A 26 -12.36 27.87 36.12
N PRO A 27 -13.67 27.90 35.83
CA PRO A 27 -14.41 26.65 35.54
C PRO A 27 -13.82 25.95 34.34
N LEU A 28 -13.33 24.72 34.55
CA LEU A 28 -12.67 23.90 33.51
C LEU A 28 -13.56 23.76 32.27
N ARG A 29 -14.85 23.46 32.45
CA ARG A 29 -15.80 23.28 31.34
C ARG A 29 -15.87 24.54 30.47
N GLY A 30 -16.10 25.71 31.05
CA GLY A 30 -16.26 26.95 30.31
C GLY A 30 -15.05 27.32 29.47
N VAL A 31 -13.83 27.10 30.00
CA VAL A 31 -12.59 27.40 29.27
C VAL A 31 -12.38 26.42 28.13
N PHE A 32 -12.53 25.14 28.38
CA PHE A 32 -12.27 24.13 27.34
C PHE A 32 -13.34 24.06 26.26
N GLU A 33 -14.63 24.25 26.60
CA GLU A 33 -15.69 24.35 25.60
C GLU A 33 -15.53 25.60 24.72
N ALA A 34 -15.11 26.74 25.30
CA ALA A 34 -14.78 27.93 24.51
C ALA A 34 -13.56 27.76 23.61
N ALA A 35 -12.65 26.81 23.96
CA ALA A 35 -11.54 26.40 23.11
C ALA A 35 -11.92 25.32 22.06
N GLY A 36 -13.22 24.94 21.97
CA GLY A 36 -13.72 23.94 21.03
C GLY A 36 -13.60 22.49 21.51
N ALA A 37 -13.33 22.27 22.81
CA ALA A 37 -13.26 20.94 23.39
C ALA A 37 -14.63 20.43 23.85
N GLU A 38 -14.83 19.13 23.81
CA GLU A 38 -15.95 18.46 24.48
C GLU A 38 -15.53 18.07 25.89
N VAL A 39 -16.28 18.51 26.92
CA VAL A 39 -15.97 18.23 28.32
C VAL A 39 -17.02 17.30 28.91
N SER A 40 -16.59 16.10 29.32
CA SER A 40 -17.42 15.10 29.98
C SER A 40 -17.02 14.92 31.46
N TRP A 41 -17.94 14.46 32.27
CA TRP A 41 -17.69 14.11 33.67
C TRP A 41 -18.06 12.64 33.91
N ASN A 42 -17.14 11.88 34.47
CA ASN A 42 -17.39 10.52 34.89
C ASN A 42 -17.54 10.46 36.42
N GLU A 43 -18.76 10.25 36.90
CA GLU A 43 -19.08 10.24 38.32
C GLU A 43 -18.43 9.08 39.08
N GLU A 44 -18.35 7.88 38.48
CA GLU A 44 -17.76 6.71 39.12
C GLU A 44 -16.28 6.87 39.37
N LYS A 45 -15.58 7.45 38.40
CA LYS A 45 -14.11 7.66 38.44
C LYS A 45 -13.72 9.02 39.01
N GLN A 46 -14.68 9.90 39.27
CA GLN A 46 -14.44 11.29 39.69
C GLN A 46 -13.43 11.99 38.76
N THR A 47 -13.61 11.82 37.44
CA THR A 47 -12.66 12.28 36.40
C THR A 47 -13.35 13.17 35.39
N ALA A 48 -12.77 14.36 35.12
CA ALA A 48 -13.16 15.17 33.97
C ALA A 48 -12.44 14.65 32.72
N GLY A 49 -13.18 14.24 31.70
CA GLY A 49 -12.66 13.95 30.37
C GLY A 49 -12.72 15.21 29.52
N ILE A 50 -11.61 15.60 28.92
CA ILE A 50 -11.52 16.72 27.98
C ILE A 50 -11.11 16.13 26.65
N ASN A 51 -11.98 16.22 25.66
CA ASN A 51 -11.70 15.83 24.29
C ASN A 51 -11.53 17.11 23.44
N ILE A 52 -10.29 17.46 23.17
CA ILE A 52 -9.97 18.59 22.32
C ILE A 52 -9.93 18.08 20.90
N SER A 53 -10.99 18.29 20.15
CA SER A 53 -10.99 18.06 18.70
C SER A 53 -10.19 19.20 18.06
N ASN A 54 -8.84 19.11 18.13
CA ASN A 54 -8.00 19.89 17.24
C ASN A 54 -8.11 19.25 15.83
N SER A 55 -9.27 19.35 15.21
CA SER A 55 -9.36 19.16 13.78
C SER A 55 -8.73 20.40 13.15
N LEU A 56 -7.43 20.31 12.84
CA LEU A 56 -6.81 21.23 11.90
C LEU A 56 -7.72 21.27 10.66
N SER A 57 -7.95 22.43 10.10
CA SER A 57 -8.59 22.53 8.79
C SER A 57 -7.76 21.74 7.77
N ASP A 58 -8.35 21.30 6.69
CA ASP A 58 -7.61 20.62 5.61
C ASP A 58 -6.44 21.47 5.12
N ASP A 59 -6.60 22.80 5.11
CA ASP A 59 -5.57 23.77 4.74
C ASP A 59 -4.36 23.80 5.71
N GLU A 60 -4.51 23.33 6.93
CA GLU A 60 -3.42 23.20 7.92
C GLU A 60 -2.90 21.77 8.04
N LEU A 61 -3.79 20.79 7.98
CA LEU A 61 -3.47 19.38 8.17
C LEU A 61 -2.69 18.82 6.97
N ILE A 62 -3.16 19.05 5.73
CA ILE A 62 -2.53 18.51 4.52
C ILE A 62 -1.07 18.96 4.38
N PRO A 63 -0.73 20.27 4.48
CA PRO A 63 0.66 20.71 4.44
C PRO A 63 1.53 20.10 5.54
N SER A 64 1.02 19.99 6.77
CA SER A 64 1.73 19.38 7.90
C SER A 64 2.05 17.91 7.67
N VAL A 65 1.10 17.13 7.13
CA VAL A 65 1.31 15.71 6.78
C VAL A 65 2.36 15.58 5.66
N ILE A 66 2.27 16.43 4.62
CA ILE A 66 3.24 16.43 3.51
C ILE A 66 4.64 16.77 4.03
N GLU A 67 4.79 17.79 4.86
CA GLU A 67 6.09 18.19 5.44
C GLU A 67 6.70 17.06 6.27
N THR A 68 5.88 16.36 7.05
CA THR A 68 6.31 15.26 7.90
C THR A 68 6.79 14.05 7.09
N VAL A 69 6.10 13.70 5.99
CA VAL A 69 6.36 12.46 5.24
C VAL A 69 7.33 12.65 4.09
N SER A 70 7.37 13.82 3.44
CA SER A 70 8.22 14.08 2.28
C SER A 70 9.71 13.72 2.47
N PRO A 71 10.32 13.89 3.66
CA PRO A 71 11.69 13.45 3.89
C PRO A 71 11.91 11.93 3.74
N SER A 72 10.83 11.13 3.86
CA SER A 72 10.86 9.67 3.68
C SER A 72 10.60 9.23 2.22
N VAL A 73 10.27 10.18 1.32
CA VAL A 73 10.05 9.90 -0.10
C VAL A 73 11.24 10.38 -0.92
N VAL A 74 11.68 9.57 -1.87
CA VAL A 74 12.88 9.82 -2.68
C VAL A 74 12.57 9.70 -4.17
N GLY A 75 13.35 10.36 -5.00
CA GLY A 75 13.39 10.08 -6.42
C GLY A 75 14.38 8.96 -6.73
N ILE A 76 14.06 8.14 -7.72
CA ILE A 76 14.95 7.10 -8.26
C ILE A 76 15.21 7.42 -9.72
N ILE A 77 16.47 7.40 -10.14
CA ILE A 77 16.88 7.57 -11.53
C ILE A 77 17.96 6.55 -11.85
N GLY A 78 17.95 6.05 -13.06
CA GLY A 78 18.96 5.11 -13.53
C GLY A 78 19.10 5.10 -15.02
N ARG A 79 20.11 4.37 -15.48
CA ARG A 79 20.30 4.02 -16.89
C ARG A 79 20.05 2.54 -17.06
N GLY A 80 19.39 2.18 -18.14
CA GLY A 80 19.08 0.80 -18.41
C GLY A 80 18.48 0.61 -19.78
N LYS A 81 18.07 -0.61 -20.07
CA LYS A 81 17.45 -0.95 -21.35
C LYS A 81 15.97 -0.58 -21.33
N THR A 82 15.58 0.30 -22.25
CA THR A 82 14.19 0.60 -22.53
C THR A 82 13.80 -0.06 -23.84
N GLU A 83 12.65 -0.72 -23.88
CA GLU A 83 12.12 -1.27 -25.12
C GLU A 83 11.38 -0.19 -25.91
N SER A 84 11.67 -0.07 -27.17
CA SER A 84 10.99 0.80 -28.11
C SER A 84 10.58 0.01 -29.35
N TYR A 85 9.72 0.59 -30.19
CA TYR A 85 9.34 0.01 -31.49
C TYR A 85 10.55 -0.34 -32.39
N TYR A 86 11.69 0.32 -32.18
CA TYR A 86 12.93 0.11 -32.92
C TYR A 86 13.94 -0.82 -32.19
N GLY A 87 13.49 -1.54 -31.15
CA GLY A 87 14.31 -2.45 -30.36
C GLY A 87 14.74 -1.87 -29.01
N SER A 88 15.55 -2.63 -28.28
CA SER A 88 16.07 -2.24 -26.97
C SER A 88 17.15 -1.18 -27.11
N GLN A 89 17.00 -0.04 -26.45
CA GLN A 89 17.96 1.07 -26.44
C GLN A 89 18.31 1.44 -24.98
N GLU A 90 19.53 1.94 -24.78
CA GLU A 90 19.87 2.54 -23.50
C GLU A 90 19.11 3.86 -23.31
N GLY A 91 18.44 3.98 -22.17
CA GLY A 91 17.65 5.14 -21.82
C GLY A 91 17.77 5.52 -20.36
N ILE A 92 17.25 6.70 -20.03
CA ILE A 92 17.10 7.14 -18.65
C ILE A 92 15.72 6.69 -18.19
N MET A 93 15.69 6.02 -17.03
CA MET A 93 14.48 5.58 -16.35
C MET A 93 14.37 6.33 -15.03
N SER A 94 13.16 6.65 -14.61
CA SER A 94 12.92 7.36 -13.37
C SER A 94 11.63 6.88 -12.69
N GLY A 95 11.61 7.04 -11.39
CA GLY A 95 10.50 6.75 -10.52
C GLY A 95 10.70 7.34 -9.15
N SER A 96 9.95 6.85 -8.20
CA SER A 96 10.00 7.26 -6.80
C SER A 96 10.30 6.06 -5.90
N GLY A 97 10.59 6.33 -4.63
CA GLY A 97 10.77 5.32 -3.61
C GLY A 97 10.42 5.83 -2.23
N VAL A 98 10.24 4.92 -1.30
CA VAL A 98 9.86 5.20 0.09
C VAL A 98 10.88 4.57 1.03
N ILE A 99 11.45 5.35 1.93
CA ILE A 99 12.43 4.86 2.91
C ILE A 99 11.70 4.04 3.97
N ILE A 100 12.07 2.75 4.07
CA ILE A 100 11.42 1.78 4.97
C ILE A 100 12.31 1.32 6.14
N LYS A 101 13.62 1.58 6.08
CA LYS A 101 14.54 1.33 7.21
C LYS A 101 15.55 2.48 7.35
N THR A 102 15.85 2.85 8.59
CA THR A 102 16.81 3.92 8.93
C THR A 102 18.21 3.68 8.36
N GLY A 103 18.52 2.42 8.05
CA GLY A 103 19.78 1.99 7.43
C GLY A 103 19.87 2.20 5.92
N GLY A 104 18.83 2.74 5.24
CA GLY A 104 18.88 3.07 3.81
C GLY A 104 18.26 2.01 2.90
N GLU A 105 17.30 1.24 3.37
CA GLU A 105 16.45 0.42 2.53
C GLU A 105 15.26 1.25 2.06
N ILE A 106 15.00 1.19 0.75
CA ILE A 106 14.03 1.99 0.04
C ILE A 106 13.16 1.07 -0.79
N LEU A 107 11.86 1.11 -0.54
CA LEU A 107 10.84 0.37 -1.28
C LEU A 107 10.46 1.16 -2.53
N THR A 108 10.27 0.47 -3.64
CA THR A 108 9.82 1.02 -4.93
C THR A 108 9.09 -0.07 -5.73
N ASN A 109 8.59 0.25 -6.92
CA ASN A 109 8.09 -0.77 -7.83
C ASN A 109 9.21 -1.54 -8.53
N ALA A 110 8.94 -2.81 -8.84
CA ALA A 110 9.86 -3.66 -9.61
C ALA A 110 10.11 -3.10 -11.01
N HIS A 111 9.04 -2.68 -11.71
CA HIS A 111 9.13 -2.12 -13.07
C HIS A 111 9.99 -0.85 -13.14
N VAL A 112 10.13 -0.10 -12.05
CA VAL A 112 10.99 1.09 -11.99
C VAL A 112 12.46 0.70 -12.10
N VAL A 113 12.89 -0.38 -11.43
CA VAL A 113 14.33 -0.69 -11.25
C VAL A 113 14.82 -1.94 -11.97
N LYS A 114 13.93 -2.85 -12.43
CA LYS A 114 14.30 -4.16 -12.99
C LYS A 114 15.25 -4.09 -14.18
N ASN A 115 15.15 -3.05 -14.99
CA ASN A 115 15.96 -2.88 -16.19
C ASN A 115 17.08 -1.84 -16.02
N MET A 116 17.30 -1.32 -14.79
CA MET A 116 18.36 -0.35 -14.51
C MET A 116 19.70 -1.04 -14.28
N ASN A 117 20.72 -0.64 -15.04
CA ASN A 117 22.12 -1.06 -14.83
C ASN A 117 22.80 -0.22 -13.72
N THR A 118 22.36 1.02 -13.56
CA THR A 118 22.82 1.94 -12.52
C THR A 118 21.61 2.57 -11.85
N ILE A 119 21.63 2.64 -10.53
CA ILE A 119 20.54 3.22 -9.73
C ILE A 119 21.11 4.34 -8.87
N LEU A 120 20.52 5.52 -8.98
CA LEU A 120 20.78 6.67 -8.12
C LEU A 120 19.51 7.04 -7.38
N VAL A 121 19.59 7.15 -6.07
CA VAL A 121 18.53 7.64 -5.21
C VAL A 121 18.79 9.11 -4.90
N VAL A 122 17.81 9.96 -5.16
CA VAL A 122 17.86 11.40 -4.88
C VAL A 122 16.92 11.71 -3.72
N MET A 123 17.51 12.18 -2.63
CA MET A 123 16.79 12.52 -1.40
C MET A 123 15.97 13.81 -1.55
N ASN A 124 15.07 14.06 -0.60
CA ASN A 124 14.29 15.31 -0.53
C ASN A 124 15.17 16.58 -0.59
N ASP A 125 16.35 16.58 0.06
CA ASP A 125 17.31 17.69 0.05
C ASP A 125 18.10 17.83 -1.28
N GLY A 126 17.83 16.97 -2.26
CA GLY A 126 18.48 16.94 -3.58
C GLY A 126 19.81 16.19 -3.63
N LYS A 127 20.28 15.62 -2.52
CA LYS A 127 21.52 14.82 -2.53
C LYS A 127 21.29 13.45 -3.15
N GLY A 128 22.19 13.05 -4.04
CA GLY A 128 22.19 11.76 -4.73
C GLY A 128 23.08 10.72 -4.03
N TYR A 129 22.60 9.48 -4.00
CA TYR A 129 23.32 8.32 -3.45
C TYR A 129 23.21 7.16 -4.43
N GLU A 130 24.36 6.52 -4.74
CA GLU A 130 24.34 5.25 -5.48
C GLU A 130 23.59 4.19 -4.68
N ALA A 131 22.76 3.43 -5.38
CA ALA A 131 21.96 2.36 -4.80
C ALA A 131 22.23 1.04 -5.50
N GLN A 132 22.01 -0.05 -4.79
CA GLN A 132 22.04 -1.40 -5.30
C GLN A 132 20.65 -2.03 -5.15
N LEU A 133 20.21 -2.77 -6.16
CA LEU A 133 19.02 -3.60 -6.06
C LEU A 133 19.31 -4.70 -5.02
N LYS A 134 18.49 -4.77 -3.98
CA LYS A 134 18.63 -5.75 -2.90
C LYS A 134 17.66 -6.91 -3.10
N TYR A 135 16.40 -6.61 -3.36
CA TYR A 135 15.32 -7.57 -3.57
C TYR A 135 14.41 -7.08 -4.68
N ILE A 136 13.82 -8.01 -5.41
CA ILE A 136 12.82 -7.74 -6.43
C ILE A 136 11.82 -8.87 -6.51
N ASP A 137 10.56 -8.52 -6.67
CA ASP A 137 9.45 -9.41 -6.96
C ASP A 137 8.56 -8.79 -8.03
N GLU A 138 8.57 -9.39 -9.21
CA GLU A 138 7.84 -8.86 -10.37
C GLU A 138 6.34 -9.17 -10.29
N ASP A 139 5.96 -10.27 -9.65
CA ASP A 139 4.54 -10.64 -9.52
C ASP A 139 3.75 -9.64 -8.65
N THR A 140 4.36 -9.06 -7.63
CA THR A 140 3.74 -8.02 -6.79
C THR A 140 4.13 -6.61 -7.20
N ASP A 141 4.98 -6.47 -8.22
CA ASP A 141 5.57 -5.21 -8.68
C ASP A 141 6.27 -4.42 -7.56
N LEU A 142 6.99 -5.11 -6.66
CA LEU A 142 7.73 -4.50 -5.56
C LEU A 142 9.23 -4.81 -5.61
N ALA A 143 10.06 -3.83 -5.25
CA ALA A 143 11.49 -3.99 -5.13
C ALA A 143 12.04 -3.18 -3.95
N VAL A 144 13.18 -3.61 -3.41
CA VAL A 144 13.93 -2.88 -2.39
C VAL A 144 15.31 -2.55 -2.94
N VAL A 145 15.65 -1.27 -2.96
CA VAL A 145 17.01 -0.80 -3.22
C VAL A 145 17.69 -0.35 -1.94
N LYS A 146 19.01 -0.39 -1.92
CA LYS A 146 19.85 -0.11 -0.75
C LYS A 146 20.88 0.98 -1.04
N ILE A 147 20.91 2.03 -0.22
CA ILE A 147 21.95 3.04 -0.20
C ILE A 147 22.84 2.93 1.04
N LYS A 148 24.08 3.44 0.96
CA LYS A 148 25.02 3.47 2.09
C LYS A 148 24.83 4.75 2.90
N LYS A 149 23.66 4.85 3.60
CA LYS A 149 23.36 5.97 4.48
C LYS A 149 22.53 5.47 5.66
N ILE A 150 22.78 6.02 6.86
CA ILE A 150 22.07 5.70 8.10
C ILE A 150 21.39 6.95 8.66
N GLY A 151 20.49 6.74 9.63
CA GLY A 151 19.78 7.83 10.30
C GLY A 151 18.71 8.48 9.43
N LEU A 152 18.16 7.72 8.47
CA LEU A 152 17.13 8.21 7.56
C LEU A 152 15.74 8.22 8.21
N PRO A 153 14.88 9.17 7.83
CA PRO A 153 13.47 9.15 8.21
C PRO A 153 12.78 7.95 7.54
N VAL A 154 11.89 7.29 8.29
CA VAL A 154 11.19 6.09 7.85
C VAL A 154 9.69 6.36 7.88
N VAL A 155 8.97 5.99 6.82
CA VAL A 155 7.52 6.05 6.79
C VAL A 155 6.91 5.02 7.75
N LYS A 156 5.81 5.39 8.42
CA LYS A 156 4.99 4.45 9.18
C LYS A 156 4.00 3.74 8.26
N PHE A 157 3.68 2.49 8.53
CA PHE A 157 2.71 1.73 7.76
C PHE A 157 1.33 1.81 8.42
N ALA A 158 0.31 2.12 7.64
CA ALA A 158 -1.08 2.12 8.07
C ALA A 158 -1.54 0.70 8.48
N ASN A 159 -2.59 0.64 9.31
CA ASN A 159 -3.32 -0.61 9.53
C ASN A 159 -4.31 -0.84 8.40
N ASN A 160 -4.56 -2.10 8.04
CA ASN A 160 -5.48 -2.43 6.94
C ASN A 160 -6.91 -1.94 7.22
N GLU A 161 -7.33 -1.94 8.48
CA GLU A 161 -8.65 -1.47 8.93
C GLU A 161 -8.85 0.03 8.69
N ASP A 162 -7.76 0.80 8.57
CA ASP A 162 -7.80 2.23 8.29
C ASP A 162 -7.97 2.55 6.80
N ILE A 163 -7.81 1.55 5.92
CA ILE A 163 -7.93 1.69 4.47
C ILE A 163 -9.38 1.49 4.05
N VAL A 164 -10.13 2.59 3.95
CA VAL A 164 -11.57 2.60 3.70
C VAL A 164 -11.89 3.51 2.51
N VAL A 165 -12.79 3.05 1.63
CA VAL A 165 -13.28 3.86 0.49
C VAL A 165 -13.87 5.18 0.98
N GLY A 166 -13.50 6.28 0.31
CA GLY A 166 -13.89 7.64 0.66
C GLY A 166 -12.94 8.35 1.62
N LYS A 167 -12.00 7.65 2.28
CA LYS A 167 -10.97 8.33 3.08
C LYS A 167 -9.99 9.09 2.18
N GLN A 168 -9.62 10.27 2.65
CA GLN A 168 -8.66 11.15 1.99
C GLN A 168 -7.24 10.57 2.06
N VAL A 169 -6.50 10.69 0.97
CA VAL A 169 -5.12 10.23 0.82
C VAL A 169 -4.30 11.24 0.04
N ILE A 170 -3.00 11.18 0.21
CA ILE A 170 -2.02 12.03 -0.47
C ILE A 170 -1.02 11.12 -1.18
N ALA A 171 -0.84 11.30 -2.48
CA ALA A 171 0.25 10.67 -3.22
C ALA A 171 1.46 11.62 -3.25
N ILE A 172 2.64 11.12 -2.85
CA ILE A 172 3.90 11.87 -2.86
C ILE A 172 4.92 11.14 -3.73
N GLY A 173 5.53 11.84 -4.68
CA GLY A 173 6.51 11.27 -5.59
C GLY A 173 7.30 12.30 -6.38
N THR A 174 7.98 11.85 -7.44
CA THR A 174 8.82 12.67 -8.34
C THR A 174 8.30 12.55 -9.77
N PRO A 175 7.20 13.26 -10.13
CA PRO A 175 6.60 13.15 -11.45
C PRO A 175 7.48 13.78 -12.53
N ILE A 176 7.50 13.16 -13.72
CA ILE A 176 8.04 13.71 -14.98
C ILE A 176 9.53 14.07 -14.94
N THR A 177 9.96 14.88 -13.99
CA THR A 177 11.34 15.40 -13.89
C THR A 177 11.75 15.63 -12.43
N PHE A 178 13.05 15.50 -12.14
CA PHE A 178 13.61 15.75 -10.80
C PHE A 178 13.44 17.20 -10.31
N SER A 179 13.11 18.14 -11.19
CA SER A 179 12.71 19.50 -10.79
C SER A 179 11.36 19.53 -10.06
N LEU A 180 10.54 18.49 -10.25
CA LEU A 180 9.24 18.31 -9.62
C LEU A 180 9.27 17.28 -8.46
N ARG A 181 10.47 16.95 -7.94
CA ARG A 181 10.58 16.00 -6.81
C ARG A 181 9.73 16.46 -5.62
N ASN A 182 9.21 15.49 -4.88
CA ASN A 182 8.31 15.70 -3.73
C ASN A 182 7.00 16.43 -4.09
N SER A 183 6.55 16.28 -5.32
CA SER A 183 5.19 16.70 -5.66
C SER A 183 4.17 15.86 -4.87
N ALA A 184 3.17 16.54 -4.33
CA ALA A 184 2.08 15.92 -3.61
C ALA A 184 0.75 16.21 -4.31
N THR A 185 -0.10 15.19 -4.41
CA THR A 185 -1.46 15.32 -4.93
C THR A 185 -2.44 14.71 -3.94
N VAL A 186 -3.53 15.41 -3.68
CA VAL A 186 -4.58 15.01 -2.74
C VAL A 186 -5.73 14.36 -3.49
N GLY A 187 -6.31 13.35 -2.92
CA GLY A 187 -7.48 12.65 -3.43
C GLY A 187 -8.04 11.70 -2.38
N HIS A 188 -8.74 10.65 -2.83
CA HIS A 188 -9.45 9.71 -1.96
C HIS A 188 -9.16 8.28 -2.38
N ILE A 189 -9.40 7.35 -1.49
CA ILE A 189 -9.52 5.93 -1.84
C ILE A 189 -10.84 5.76 -2.59
N SER A 190 -10.76 5.46 -3.89
CA SER A 190 -11.95 5.30 -4.76
C SER A 190 -12.45 3.86 -4.80
N GLY A 191 -11.62 2.89 -4.42
CA GLY A 191 -11.99 1.48 -4.42
C GLY A 191 -10.91 0.58 -3.81
N LEU A 192 -11.34 -0.60 -3.38
CA LEU A 192 -10.48 -1.63 -2.82
C LEU A 192 -10.61 -2.92 -3.64
N ASN A 193 -9.65 -3.81 -3.49
CA ASN A 193 -9.65 -5.14 -4.10
C ASN A 193 -9.85 -5.10 -5.63
N ARG A 194 -9.18 -4.14 -6.30
CA ARG A 194 -9.29 -4.01 -7.76
C ARG A 194 -8.38 -5.01 -8.45
N SER A 195 -8.96 -5.74 -9.40
CA SER A 195 -8.25 -6.57 -10.38
C SER A 195 -8.25 -5.84 -11.71
N VAL A 196 -7.10 -5.42 -12.17
CA VAL A 196 -6.93 -4.62 -13.40
C VAL A 196 -5.80 -5.17 -14.26
N GLY A 197 -5.78 -6.49 -14.45
CA GLY A 197 -4.73 -7.19 -15.19
C GLY A 197 -3.48 -7.50 -14.36
N GLU A 198 -3.49 -7.18 -13.06
CA GLU A 198 -2.40 -7.50 -12.16
C GLU A 198 -2.67 -8.80 -11.37
N PRO A 199 -1.62 -9.56 -11.01
CA PRO A 199 -1.79 -10.83 -10.28
C PRO A 199 -2.38 -10.68 -8.88
N TYR A 200 -2.22 -9.51 -8.26
CA TYR A 200 -2.67 -9.20 -6.90
C TYR A 200 -3.61 -8.00 -6.89
N ARG A 201 -4.41 -7.90 -5.83
CA ARG A 201 -5.35 -6.79 -5.65
C ARG A 201 -4.64 -5.46 -5.49
N LEU A 202 -5.28 -4.39 -5.97
CA LEU A 202 -4.82 -3.02 -5.87
C LEU A 202 -5.83 -2.14 -5.12
N VAL A 203 -5.34 -1.05 -4.55
CA VAL A 203 -6.15 0.09 -4.07
C VAL A 203 -6.30 1.07 -5.23
N GLN A 204 -7.54 1.45 -5.51
CA GLN A 204 -7.86 2.51 -6.48
C GLN A 204 -7.93 3.86 -5.77
N THR A 205 -7.38 4.89 -6.40
CA THR A 205 -7.41 6.27 -5.92
C THR A 205 -7.64 7.25 -7.08
N ASP A 206 -8.19 8.41 -6.79
CA ASP A 206 -8.32 9.54 -7.71
C ASP A 206 -7.18 10.56 -7.56
N THR A 207 -6.19 10.30 -6.69
CA THR A 207 -4.97 11.13 -6.64
C THR A 207 -4.29 11.12 -8.01
N ALA A 208 -3.79 12.27 -8.45
CA ALA A 208 -3.08 12.34 -9.73
C ALA A 208 -1.76 11.58 -9.65
N ILE A 209 -1.69 10.43 -10.31
CA ILE A 209 -0.47 9.64 -10.49
C ILE A 209 -0.05 9.74 -11.95
N THR A 210 1.17 10.19 -12.18
CA THR A 210 1.76 10.34 -13.51
C THR A 210 3.08 9.61 -13.58
N HIS A 211 3.65 9.50 -14.78
CA HIS A 211 4.96 8.90 -14.97
C HIS A 211 6.02 9.54 -14.04
N GLY A 212 6.75 8.72 -13.30
CA GLY A 212 7.71 9.14 -12.28
C GLY A 212 7.18 9.10 -10.85
N ASN A 213 5.85 9.10 -10.63
CA ASN A 213 5.29 8.85 -9.30
C ASN A 213 5.30 7.37 -8.90
N SER A 214 5.44 6.44 -9.87
CA SER A 214 5.54 5.00 -9.58
C SER A 214 6.63 4.71 -8.56
N GLY A 215 6.33 3.89 -7.56
CA GLY A 215 7.19 3.61 -6.40
C GLY A 215 7.09 4.63 -5.27
N GLY A 216 6.34 5.71 -5.45
CA GLY A 216 6.09 6.73 -4.43
C GLY A 216 5.09 6.30 -3.36
N ALA A 217 4.85 7.17 -2.39
CA ALA A 217 3.97 6.90 -1.27
C ALA A 217 2.53 7.33 -1.54
N LEU A 218 1.57 6.45 -1.29
CA LEU A 218 0.19 6.83 -1.01
C LEU A 218 0.00 6.80 0.50
N ILE A 219 -0.31 7.94 1.12
CA ILE A 219 -0.39 8.10 2.58
C ILE A 219 -1.78 8.54 3.02
N ASN A 220 -2.17 8.18 4.25
CA ASN A 220 -3.38 8.68 4.90
C ASN A 220 -3.12 10.02 5.60
N MET A 221 -4.16 10.61 6.19
CA MET A 221 -4.08 11.88 6.90
C MET A 221 -3.34 11.81 8.25
N ASN A 222 -2.93 10.60 8.70
CA ASN A 222 -2.04 10.41 9.84
C ASN A 222 -0.54 10.35 9.42
N GLY A 223 -0.24 10.51 8.13
CA GLY A 223 1.11 10.36 7.58
C GLY A 223 1.59 8.92 7.48
N GLU A 224 0.68 7.95 7.40
CA GLU A 224 0.99 6.53 7.33
C GLU A 224 0.81 5.99 5.91
N LEU A 225 1.69 5.09 5.49
CA LEU A 225 1.69 4.48 4.17
C LEU A 225 0.48 3.55 4.00
N VAL A 226 -0.40 3.88 3.06
CA VAL A 226 -1.55 3.09 2.61
C VAL A 226 -1.15 2.13 1.49
N GLY A 227 -0.21 2.55 0.64
CA GLY A 227 0.28 1.75 -0.47
C GLY A 227 1.41 2.42 -1.23
N ILE A 228 1.97 1.68 -2.19
CA ILE A 228 2.98 2.17 -3.13
C ILE A 228 2.28 2.50 -4.45
N THR A 229 2.37 3.77 -4.88
CA THR A 229 1.79 4.21 -6.16
C THR A 229 2.44 3.43 -7.31
N SER A 230 1.64 2.88 -8.21
CA SER A 230 2.12 2.05 -9.31
C SER A 230 1.70 2.60 -10.67
N SER A 231 0.46 2.42 -11.06
CA SER A 231 -0.02 2.70 -12.41
C SER A 231 -1.36 3.45 -12.40
N GLY A 232 -1.81 3.86 -13.57
CA GLY A 232 -3.12 4.45 -13.78
C GLY A 232 -3.52 4.43 -15.25
N TYR A 233 -4.80 4.61 -15.53
CA TYR A 233 -5.29 4.77 -16.89
C TYR A 233 -5.05 6.19 -17.38
N SER A 234 -4.19 6.33 -18.38
CA SER A 234 -3.83 7.63 -18.94
C SER A 234 -5.08 8.43 -19.39
N GLY A 235 -5.13 9.70 -19.00
CA GLY A 235 -6.25 10.59 -19.31
C GLY A 235 -7.50 10.42 -18.43
N THR A 236 -7.40 9.64 -17.37
CA THR A 236 -8.46 9.48 -16.37
C THR A 236 -7.94 9.79 -14.94
N ASN A 237 -8.86 9.94 -13.99
CA ASN A 237 -8.53 10.02 -12.56
C ASN A 237 -8.60 8.64 -11.91
N THR A 238 -8.29 7.58 -12.66
CA THR A 238 -8.32 6.21 -12.17
C THR A 238 -6.89 5.71 -12.04
N ASN A 239 -6.39 5.71 -10.84
CA ASN A 239 -5.01 5.34 -10.50
C ASN A 239 -4.99 4.27 -9.43
N PHE A 240 -3.87 3.55 -9.33
CA PHE A 240 -3.73 2.38 -8.48
C PHE A 240 -2.44 2.41 -7.65
N ALA A 241 -2.52 1.75 -6.50
CA ALA A 241 -1.39 1.53 -5.62
C ALA A 241 -1.38 0.07 -5.13
N VAL A 242 -0.18 -0.50 -4.98
CA VAL A 242 0.02 -1.78 -4.29
C VAL A 242 -0.27 -1.57 -2.81
N PRO A 243 -1.26 -2.26 -2.22
CA PRO A 243 -1.71 -2.00 -0.86
C PRO A 243 -0.66 -2.39 0.20
N VAL A 244 -0.74 -1.72 1.34
CA VAL A 244 0.24 -1.89 2.44
C VAL A 244 0.30 -3.30 3.01
N ASP A 245 -0.77 -4.07 2.96
CA ASP A 245 -0.77 -5.48 3.39
C ASP A 245 0.08 -6.35 2.45
N THR A 246 -0.02 -6.15 1.13
CA THR A 246 0.88 -6.78 0.16
C THR A 246 2.33 -6.34 0.38
N VAL A 247 2.56 -5.04 0.65
CA VAL A 247 3.89 -4.54 1.01
C VAL A 247 4.45 -5.27 2.25
N LYS A 248 3.66 -5.37 3.32
CA LYS A 248 4.06 -6.07 4.55
C LYS A 248 4.38 -7.55 4.29
N TYR A 249 3.54 -8.23 3.50
CA TYR A 249 3.76 -9.61 3.10
C TYR A 249 5.10 -9.77 2.37
N VAL A 250 5.33 -8.99 1.32
CA VAL A 250 6.55 -9.06 0.50
C VAL A 250 7.80 -8.75 1.30
N LEU A 251 7.79 -7.71 2.13
CA LEU A 251 8.92 -7.35 2.98
C LEU A 251 9.25 -8.47 4.00
N ASN A 252 8.24 -9.11 4.57
CA ASN A 252 8.44 -10.26 5.45
C ASN A 252 9.08 -11.45 4.71
N GLN A 253 8.61 -11.75 3.49
CA GLN A 253 9.19 -12.80 2.64
C GLN A 253 10.65 -12.47 2.28
N PHE A 254 10.97 -11.24 1.90
CA PHE A 254 12.34 -10.79 1.64
C PHE A 254 13.25 -10.93 2.86
N GLU A 255 12.75 -10.62 4.05
CA GLU A 255 13.54 -10.73 5.29
C GLU A 255 13.81 -12.17 5.68
N LEU A 256 12.83 -13.05 5.54
CA LEU A 256 12.93 -14.47 5.93
C LEU A 256 13.67 -15.32 4.89
N TYR A 257 13.43 -15.09 3.60
CA TYR A 257 13.86 -16.00 2.52
C TYR A 257 14.75 -15.35 1.46
N GLY A 258 14.94 -14.03 1.51
CA GLY A 258 15.68 -13.29 0.49
C GLY A 258 14.94 -13.13 -0.84
N LYS A 259 13.73 -13.66 -0.94
CA LYS A 259 12.83 -13.60 -2.11
C LYS A 259 11.39 -13.85 -1.66
N VAL A 260 10.41 -13.51 -2.50
CA VAL A 260 9.05 -14.00 -2.32
C VAL A 260 8.98 -15.45 -2.80
N ARG A 261 8.45 -16.32 -1.97
CA ARG A 261 8.26 -17.74 -2.31
C ARG A 261 6.84 -17.95 -2.86
N HIS A 262 6.69 -17.66 -4.15
CA HIS A 262 5.40 -17.85 -4.82
C HIS A 262 5.07 -19.33 -4.96
N ILE A 263 3.79 -19.65 -4.79
CA ILE A 263 3.26 -20.99 -4.90
C ILE A 263 2.90 -21.32 -6.34
N SER A 264 3.11 -22.57 -6.74
CA SER A 264 2.67 -23.10 -8.00
C SER A 264 1.79 -24.34 -7.80
N PHE A 265 0.69 -24.39 -8.51
CA PHE A 265 -0.13 -25.58 -8.69
C PHE A 265 0.38 -26.44 -9.85
N GLY A 266 1.39 -25.94 -10.59
CA GLY A 266 1.93 -26.54 -11.80
C GLY A 266 0.94 -26.51 -12.95
N ALA A 267 0.17 -25.45 -13.04
CA ALA A 267 -0.78 -25.18 -14.10
C ALA A 267 -0.94 -23.69 -14.30
N GLU A 268 -1.34 -23.29 -15.49
CA GLU A 268 -1.89 -21.98 -15.78
C GLU A 268 -3.40 -22.01 -15.52
N PHE A 269 -3.95 -20.87 -15.14
CA PHE A 269 -5.38 -20.73 -14.91
C PHE A 269 -5.96 -19.68 -15.85
N GLN A 270 -7.16 -19.98 -16.35
CA GLN A 270 -7.94 -19.03 -17.15
C GLN A 270 -9.22 -18.69 -16.40
N GLU A 271 -9.47 -17.41 -16.24
CA GLU A 271 -10.71 -16.89 -15.70
C GLU A 271 -11.87 -17.07 -16.70
N ASP A 272 -13.09 -17.07 -16.18
CA ASP A 272 -14.27 -16.84 -17.00
C ASP A 272 -14.26 -15.38 -17.54
N TRP A 273 -14.78 -15.16 -18.74
CA TRP A 273 -14.79 -13.85 -19.39
C TRP A 273 -15.50 -12.77 -18.58
N LEU A 274 -16.47 -13.13 -17.74
CA LEU A 274 -17.12 -12.19 -16.80
C LEU A 274 -16.14 -11.75 -15.70
N ALA A 275 -15.39 -12.69 -15.12
CA ALA A 275 -14.38 -12.39 -14.13
C ALA A 275 -13.24 -11.51 -14.69
N GLU A 276 -12.79 -11.77 -15.93
CA GLU A 276 -11.82 -10.93 -16.64
C GLU A 276 -12.31 -9.47 -16.80
N LEU A 277 -13.62 -9.26 -16.92
CA LEU A 277 -14.23 -7.92 -16.96
C LEU A 277 -14.53 -7.34 -15.57
N GLY A 278 -14.18 -8.05 -14.48
CA GLY A 278 -14.46 -7.63 -13.12
C GLY A 278 -15.92 -7.83 -12.68
N VAL A 279 -16.69 -8.60 -13.44
CA VAL A 279 -18.06 -9.00 -13.09
C VAL A 279 -18.00 -10.22 -12.18
N PRO A 280 -18.70 -10.24 -11.03
CA PRO A 280 -18.74 -11.42 -10.17
C PRO A 280 -19.15 -12.66 -10.95
N SER A 281 -18.36 -13.73 -10.83
CA SER A 281 -18.58 -15.03 -11.48
C SER A 281 -18.36 -16.12 -10.44
N GLU A 282 -19.15 -17.21 -10.53
CA GLU A 282 -18.96 -18.42 -9.73
C GLU A 282 -18.42 -19.57 -10.60
N ALA A 283 -17.85 -19.23 -11.75
CA ALA A 283 -17.40 -20.22 -12.73
C ALA A 283 -16.14 -20.96 -12.30
N GLY A 284 -15.34 -20.38 -11.40
CA GLY A 284 -14.04 -20.90 -11.00
C GLY A 284 -12.95 -20.64 -12.05
N LEU A 285 -11.79 -21.29 -11.89
CA LEU A 285 -10.60 -21.11 -12.73
C LEU A 285 -10.37 -22.34 -13.59
N THR A 286 -10.43 -22.22 -14.91
CA THR A 286 -10.16 -23.30 -15.84
C THR A 286 -8.67 -23.65 -15.86
N ILE A 287 -8.32 -24.91 -15.62
CA ILE A 287 -6.95 -25.40 -15.66
C ILE A 287 -6.47 -25.44 -17.11
N LYS A 288 -5.35 -24.78 -17.38
CA LYS A 288 -4.63 -24.76 -18.65
C LYS A 288 -3.16 -25.11 -18.40
N GLY A 289 -2.43 -25.43 -19.47
CA GLY A 289 -0.97 -25.62 -19.39
C GLY A 289 -0.51 -26.58 -18.30
N LEU A 290 -1.31 -27.59 -17.95
CA LEU A 290 -1.03 -28.50 -16.84
C LEU A 290 0.27 -29.26 -17.06
N GLU A 291 1.24 -29.08 -16.18
CA GLU A 291 2.52 -29.78 -16.19
C GLU A 291 2.35 -31.23 -15.73
N LYS A 292 3.00 -32.19 -16.42
CA LYS A 292 2.82 -33.64 -16.16
C LYS A 292 3.19 -34.08 -14.74
N SER A 293 4.15 -33.41 -14.11
CA SER A 293 4.64 -33.75 -12.77
C SER A 293 4.06 -32.85 -11.66
N SER A 294 3.13 -31.97 -12.01
CA SER A 294 2.56 -30.98 -11.10
C SER A 294 1.69 -31.60 -9.98
N PRO A 295 1.45 -30.86 -8.90
CA PRO A 295 0.55 -31.27 -7.83
C PRO A 295 -0.85 -31.65 -8.34
N LEU A 296 -1.43 -30.84 -9.24
CA LEU A 296 -2.75 -31.11 -9.81
C LEU A 296 -2.75 -32.34 -10.72
N ALA A 297 -1.69 -32.56 -11.52
CA ALA A 297 -1.59 -33.76 -12.38
C ALA A 297 -1.44 -35.06 -11.56
N LYS A 298 -0.66 -35.03 -10.47
CA LYS A 298 -0.53 -36.16 -9.51
C LYS A 298 -1.86 -36.49 -8.87
N ALA A 299 -2.74 -35.50 -8.64
CA ALA A 299 -4.11 -35.69 -8.16
C ALA A 299 -5.10 -36.12 -9.26
N SER A 300 -4.61 -36.41 -10.49
CA SER A 300 -5.39 -36.89 -11.65
C SER A 300 -6.33 -35.89 -12.28
N PHE A 301 -6.13 -34.58 -12.03
CA PHE A 301 -6.81 -33.50 -12.72
C PHE A 301 -6.21 -33.26 -14.11
N LYS A 302 -6.94 -32.58 -14.99
CA LYS A 302 -6.60 -32.41 -16.41
C LYS A 302 -6.88 -30.98 -16.89
N ASN A 303 -6.27 -30.63 -18.01
CA ASN A 303 -6.65 -29.40 -18.74
C ASN A 303 -8.16 -29.43 -19.07
N GLY A 304 -8.82 -28.30 -18.81
CA GLY A 304 -10.26 -28.13 -18.96
C GLY A 304 -11.07 -28.42 -17.71
N ASP A 305 -10.49 -29.06 -16.67
CA ASP A 305 -11.10 -29.10 -15.34
C ASP A 305 -11.08 -27.72 -14.71
N VAL A 306 -11.95 -27.46 -13.73
CA VAL A 306 -12.14 -26.12 -13.15
C VAL A 306 -11.85 -26.14 -11.65
N LEU A 307 -10.84 -25.42 -11.20
CA LEU A 307 -10.58 -25.16 -9.77
C LEU A 307 -11.67 -24.26 -9.23
N VAL A 308 -12.40 -24.70 -8.21
CA VAL A 308 -13.52 -23.94 -7.61
C VAL A 308 -13.31 -23.63 -6.13
N SER A 309 -12.40 -24.32 -5.45
CA SER A 309 -12.06 -24.00 -4.04
C SER A 309 -10.67 -24.47 -3.64
N VAL A 310 -10.11 -23.81 -2.63
CA VAL A 310 -8.91 -24.22 -1.90
C VAL A 310 -9.20 -24.08 -0.41
N ASP A 311 -9.00 -25.14 0.38
CA ASP A 311 -9.32 -25.22 1.82
C ASP A 311 -10.72 -24.67 2.16
N ASP A 312 -11.71 -25.13 1.39
CA ASP A 312 -13.13 -24.74 1.49
C ASP A 312 -13.42 -23.25 1.19
N VAL A 313 -12.41 -22.46 0.77
CA VAL A 313 -12.59 -21.09 0.27
C VAL A 313 -12.88 -21.15 -1.22
N ALA A 314 -14.01 -20.57 -1.66
CA ALA A 314 -14.36 -20.48 -3.08
C ALA A 314 -13.36 -19.59 -3.83
N ILE A 315 -12.99 -20.01 -5.05
CA ILE A 315 -12.03 -19.33 -5.92
C ILE A 315 -12.72 -19.05 -7.26
N ASN A 316 -12.82 -17.77 -7.63
CA ASN A 316 -13.49 -17.35 -8.86
C ASN A 316 -12.61 -16.45 -9.74
N SER A 317 -11.47 -15.99 -9.21
CA SER A 317 -10.50 -15.18 -9.96
C SER A 317 -9.06 -15.54 -9.59
N ILE A 318 -8.12 -15.21 -10.48
CA ILE A 318 -6.68 -15.38 -10.25
C ILE A 318 -6.22 -14.54 -9.07
N VAL A 319 -6.78 -13.33 -8.94
CA VAL A 319 -6.46 -12.45 -7.81
C VAL A 319 -6.91 -13.06 -6.49
N GLU A 320 -8.13 -13.64 -6.41
CA GLU A 320 -8.58 -14.34 -5.20
C GLU A 320 -7.68 -15.51 -4.84
N LEU A 321 -7.27 -16.30 -5.84
CA LEU A 321 -6.34 -17.41 -5.63
C LEU A 321 -5.00 -16.90 -5.08
N ASN A 322 -4.39 -15.89 -5.71
CA ASN A 322 -3.10 -15.35 -5.30
C ASN A 322 -3.17 -14.70 -3.91
N GLU A 323 -4.26 -13.99 -3.60
CA GLU A 323 -4.46 -13.41 -2.26
C GLU A 323 -4.58 -14.50 -1.18
N LEU A 324 -5.32 -15.58 -1.47
CA LEU A 324 -5.42 -16.70 -0.55
C LEU A 324 -4.04 -17.38 -0.35
N MET A 325 -3.27 -17.54 -1.42
CA MET A 325 -1.97 -18.19 -1.40
C MET A 325 -0.90 -17.44 -0.60
N LYS A 326 -1.09 -16.16 -0.28
CA LYS A 326 -0.20 -15.45 0.66
C LYS A 326 -0.13 -16.10 2.06
N ASN A 327 -1.13 -16.92 2.42
CA ASN A 327 -1.20 -17.58 3.72
C ASN A 327 -0.45 -18.92 3.77
N TYR A 328 0.11 -19.37 2.64
CA TYR A 328 0.77 -20.69 2.52
C TYR A 328 2.22 -20.53 2.05
N LEU A 329 2.97 -21.59 2.21
CA LEU A 329 4.34 -21.72 1.71
C LEU A 329 4.46 -22.95 0.78
N PRO A 330 5.40 -22.94 -0.15
CA PRO A 330 5.75 -24.15 -0.89
C PRO A 330 6.09 -25.29 0.05
N GLY A 331 5.46 -26.45 -0.16
CA GLY A 331 5.52 -27.61 0.71
C GLY A 331 4.29 -27.80 1.61
N ASP A 332 3.46 -26.78 1.78
CA ASP A 332 2.19 -26.92 2.50
C ASP A 332 1.22 -27.80 1.72
N THR A 333 0.34 -28.48 2.43
CA THR A 333 -0.73 -29.29 1.84
C THR A 333 -2.04 -28.54 1.95
N VAL A 334 -2.76 -28.46 0.82
CA VAL A 334 -4.08 -27.83 0.74
C VAL A 334 -5.09 -28.79 0.10
N LYS A 335 -6.34 -28.68 0.50
CA LYS A 335 -7.45 -29.40 -0.10
C LYS A 335 -8.03 -28.60 -1.26
N VAL A 336 -7.91 -29.09 -2.47
CA VAL A 336 -8.50 -28.45 -3.65
C VAL A 336 -9.83 -29.09 -4.02
N GLY A 337 -10.83 -28.26 -4.35
CA GLY A 337 -12.07 -28.68 -5.01
C GLY A 337 -11.99 -28.36 -6.49
N VAL A 338 -12.07 -29.39 -7.33
CA VAL A 338 -11.96 -29.25 -8.79
C VAL A 338 -13.18 -29.90 -9.45
N LYS A 339 -13.86 -29.14 -10.31
CA LYS A 339 -15.00 -29.62 -11.08
C LYS A 339 -14.51 -30.34 -12.32
N THR A 340 -14.78 -31.63 -12.39
CA THR A 340 -14.44 -32.57 -13.50
C THR A 340 -15.71 -33.23 -14.03
N ASN A 341 -16.01 -33.10 -15.31
CA ASN A 341 -17.23 -33.64 -15.93
C ASN A 341 -18.54 -33.27 -15.22
N GLY A 342 -18.61 -32.05 -14.64
CA GLY A 342 -19.79 -31.53 -13.96
C GLY A 342 -19.86 -31.85 -12.46
N GLU A 343 -19.00 -32.71 -11.92
CA GLU A 343 -18.93 -33.09 -10.50
C GLU A 343 -17.69 -32.49 -9.84
N ILE A 344 -17.83 -32.02 -8.58
CA ILE A 344 -16.69 -31.52 -7.79
C ILE A 344 -16.00 -32.69 -7.11
N LYS A 345 -14.70 -32.83 -7.38
CA LYS A 345 -13.81 -33.76 -6.72
C LYS A 345 -12.83 -33.04 -5.83
N TYR A 346 -12.58 -33.59 -4.67
CA TYR A 346 -11.61 -33.02 -3.70
C TYR A 346 -10.35 -33.89 -3.68
N ALA A 347 -9.21 -33.23 -3.57
CA ALA A 347 -7.92 -33.87 -3.37
C ALA A 347 -7.01 -33.02 -2.50
N ASP A 348 -6.20 -33.65 -1.67
CA ASP A 348 -5.10 -32.98 -0.98
C ASP A 348 -3.90 -32.93 -1.93
N ILE A 349 -3.34 -31.75 -2.12
CA ILE A 349 -2.15 -31.53 -2.93
C ILE A 349 -1.07 -30.81 -2.13
N VAL A 350 0.19 -31.16 -2.39
CA VAL A 350 1.34 -30.46 -1.84
C VAL A 350 1.74 -29.34 -2.81
N LEU A 351 1.76 -28.11 -2.33
CA LEU A 351 2.06 -26.94 -3.14
C LEU A 351 3.54 -26.89 -3.53
N ASP A 352 3.82 -26.66 -4.81
CA ASP A 352 5.17 -26.47 -5.33
C ASP A 352 5.59 -24.98 -5.25
N GLU A 353 6.88 -24.71 -5.34
CA GLU A 353 7.40 -23.35 -5.53
C GLU A 353 7.38 -22.98 -7.03
N LYS A 354 6.86 -21.77 -7.34
CA LYS A 354 6.86 -21.26 -8.71
C LYS A 354 8.32 -21.14 -9.21
N ALA A 355 8.62 -21.78 -10.32
CA ALA A 355 9.93 -21.65 -10.95
C ALA A 355 10.17 -20.18 -11.35
N LYS A 356 11.41 -19.70 -11.19
CA LYS A 356 11.76 -18.41 -11.78
C LYS A 356 11.65 -18.52 -13.29
N THR A 357 10.88 -17.64 -13.90
CA THR A 357 10.97 -17.41 -15.35
C THR A 357 12.32 -16.75 -15.62
N GLU A 358 13.17 -17.41 -16.43
CA GLU A 358 14.50 -16.88 -16.85
C GLU A 358 14.35 -15.66 -17.76
#